data_05b69872273677eece36f314dbfec359
#
_entry.id   05b69872273677eece36f314dbfec359
#
_cell.length_a   1.000
_cell.length_b   1.000
_cell.length_c   1.000
_cell.angle_alpha   90.00
_cell.angle_beta   90.00
_cell.angle_gamma   90.00
#
_symmetry.space_group_name_H-M   'P 1'
#
loop_
_entity.id
_entity.type
_entity.pdbx_description
1 polymer ?
#
loop_
_entity_poly.entity_id
_entity_poly.type
_entity_poly.pdbx_seq_one_letter_code
_entity_poly.pdbx_strand_id
1 'polypeptide(L)'
;IEEEADFTPEKMVELEKKYHPERIIIEYNGMWKFRDLRLPWHWKVEQQITTIDASTFPMYFTNMKSMVSDMIRKSEMIIFNRCDGIEDLNTYKRNVKALNQTAEIIFEDQDGEIDEIMEEDLPYDLKADKIVLDDNTYGIWYLDSLDHADRYVGKTIEFIGMVMKPEEFPKGYFVPGRMAMTCCAEDMTFL
;
A
#
# COMPACT_ATOMS: atom_id res chain seq x y z
N ILE A 1 -12.65 -24.94 3.77
CA ILE A 1 -11.23 -25.39 3.82
C ILE A 1 -10.64 -24.76 5.08
N GLU A 2 -10.17 -25.56 6.01
CA GLU A 2 -9.68 -25.09 7.32
C GLU A 2 -8.15 -25.08 7.39
N GLU A 3 -7.49 -25.97 6.64
CA GLU A 3 -6.04 -26.12 6.64
C GLU A 3 -5.42 -25.56 5.36
N GLU A 4 -4.28 -24.88 5.49
CA GLU A 4 -3.55 -24.32 4.33
C GLU A 4 -3.20 -25.40 3.30
N ALA A 5 -2.83 -26.59 3.76
CA ALA A 5 -2.47 -27.73 2.90
C ALA A 5 -3.62 -28.22 2.01
N ASP A 6 -4.88 -28.01 2.43
CA ASP A 6 -6.07 -28.38 1.66
C ASP A 6 -6.51 -27.29 0.68
N PHE A 7 -5.90 -26.10 0.75
CA PHE A 7 -6.24 -24.96 -0.09
C PHE A 7 -5.55 -25.07 -1.46
N THR A 8 -5.91 -26.07 -2.24
CA THR A 8 -5.30 -26.42 -3.51
C THR A 8 -6.22 -26.11 -4.71
N PRO A 9 -5.66 -25.85 -5.91
CA PRO A 9 -6.46 -25.65 -7.12
C PRO A 9 -7.40 -26.84 -7.42
N GLU A 10 -6.98 -28.06 -7.14
CA GLU A 10 -7.78 -29.27 -7.34
C GLU A 10 -9.01 -29.27 -6.46
N LYS A 11 -8.84 -28.90 -5.18
CA LYS A 11 -9.97 -28.80 -4.22
C LYS A 11 -10.93 -27.68 -4.60
N MET A 12 -10.42 -26.56 -5.09
CA MET A 12 -11.24 -25.45 -5.57
C MET A 12 -12.08 -25.86 -6.77
N VAL A 13 -11.50 -26.58 -7.75
CA VAL A 13 -12.23 -27.14 -8.91
C VAL A 13 -13.27 -28.18 -8.51
N GLU A 14 -12.99 -29.00 -7.50
CA GLU A 14 -13.99 -29.95 -6.94
C GLU A 14 -15.21 -29.19 -6.41
N LEU A 15 -14.99 -28.12 -5.61
CA LEU A 15 -16.05 -27.30 -5.07
C LEU A 15 -16.85 -26.56 -6.15
N GLU A 16 -16.16 -26.00 -7.14
CA GLU A 16 -16.78 -25.35 -8.30
C GLU A 16 -17.72 -26.31 -9.03
N LYS A 17 -17.25 -27.52 -9.32
CA LYS A 17 -18.08 -28.56 -9.97
C LYS A 17 -19.26 -29.02 -9.11
N LYS A 18 -19.12 -28.98 -7.79
CA LYS A 18 -20.18 -29.40 -6.87
C LYS A 18 -21.29 -28.37 -6.75
N TYR A 19 -20.92 -27.08 -6.70
CA TYR A 19 -21.86 -26.01 -6.34
C TYR A 19 -22.26 -25.13 -7.54
N HIS A 20 -21.53 -25.19 -8.65
CA HIS A 20 -21.76 -24.38 -9.87
C HIS A 20 -21.97 -22.90 -9.58
N PRO A 21 -21.10 -22.24 -8.80
CA PRO A 21 -21.29 -20.85 -8.40
C PRO A 21 -21.05 -19.89 -9.59
N GLU A 22 -21.78 -18.79 -9.66
CA GLU A 22 -21.52 -17.69 -10.60
C GLU A 22 -20.34 -16.84 -10.14
N ARG A 23 -20.14 -16.73 -8.82
CA ARG A 23 -19.04 -15.99 -8.19
C ARG A 23 -18.55 -16.75 -6.97
N ILE A 24 -17.25 -16.66 -6.70
CA ILE A 24 -16.60 -17.26 -5.54
C ILE A 24 -15.94 -16.15 -4.74
N ILE A 25 -16.24 -16.11 -3.45
CA ILE A 25 -15.56 -15.25 -2.49
C ILE A 25 -14.65 -16.13 -1.65
N ILE A 26 -13.37 -15.75 -1.58
CA ILE A 26 -12.36 -16.46 -0.80
C ILE A 26 -11.97 -15.57 0.38
N GLU A 27 -12.28 -16.01 1.60
CA GLU A 27 -11.66 -15.48 2.80
C GLU A 27 -10.33 -16.22 3.02
N TYR A 28 -9.23 -15.54 2.74
CA TYR A 28 -7.90 -16.13 2.85
C TYR A 28 -7.30 -15.77 4.22
N ASN A 29 -6.80 -16.77 4.93
CA ASN A 29 -6.19 -16.55 6.24
C ASN A 29 -4.93 -15.69 6.12
N GLY A 30 -4.92 -14.51 6.75
CA GLY A 30 -3.82 -13.56 6.70
C GLY A 30 -2.49 -14.07 7.31
N MET A 31 -2.48 -15.20 8.03
CA MET A 31 -1.25 -15.83 8.53
C MET A 31 -0.64 -16.82 7.54
N TRP A 32 -1.35 -17.17 6.47
CA TRP A 32 -0.81 -18.00 5.39
C TRP A 32 -0.01 -17.15 4.42
N LYS A 33 0.97 -17.78 3.74
CA LYS A 33 1.83 -17.07 2.79
C LYS A 33 1.09 -16.72 1.51
N PHE A 34 0.60 -15.50 1.41
CA PHE A 34 -0.20 -15.05 0.26
C PHE A 34 0.50 -15.26 -1.08
N ARG A 35 1.83 -15.14 -1.15
CA ARG A 35 2.61 -15.41 -2.38
C ARG A 35 2.53 -16.86 -2.85
N ASP A 36 2.19 -17.80 -1.96
CA ASP A 36 2.08 -19.23 -2.27
C ASP A 36 0.66 -19.63 -2.72
N LEU A 37 -0.30 -18.71 -2.62
CA LEU A 37 -1.66 -18.91 -3.13
C LEU A 37 -1.63 -19.28 -4.62
N ARG A 38 -2.26 -20.42 -4.95
CA ARG A 38 -2.45 -20.87 -6.33
C ARG A 38 -3.93 -21.08 -6.58
N LEU A 39 -4.43 -20.38 -7.61
CA LEU A 39 -5.81 -20.52 -8.07
C LEU A 39 -5.88 -21.42 -9.29
N PRO A 40 -7.04 -22.05 -9.57
CA PRO A 40 -7.27 -22.74 -10.82
C PRO A 40 -6.95 -21.82 -12.02
N TRP A 41 -6.28 -22.36 -13.04
CA TRP A 41 -5.76 -21.56 -14.16
C TRP A 41 -6.82 -20.78 -14.95
N HIS A 42 -8.08 -21.21 -14.90
CA HIS A 42 -9.21 -20.60 -15.60
C HIS A 42 -9.98 -19.58 -14.74
N TRP A 43 -9.62 -19.46 -13.46
CA TRP A 43 -10.23 -18.44 -12.59
C TRP A 43 -9.56 -17.08 -12.82
N LYS A 44 -10.38 -16.05 -12.73
CA LYS A 44 -9.92 -14.66 -12.77
C LYS A 44 -10.24 -14.01 -11.43
N VAL A 45 -9.25 -13.42 -10.81
CA VAL A 45 -9.47 -12.53 -9.67
C VAL A 45 -10.13 -11.27 -10.20
N GLU A 46 -11.33 -10.97 -9.72
CA GLU A 46 -12.05 -9.74 -10.07
C GLU A 46 -11.62 -8.60 -9.16
N GLN A 47 -11.42 -8.90 -7.88
CA GLN A 47 -11.01 -7.92 -6.89
C GLN A 47 -10.26 -8.61 -5.74
N GLN A 48 -9.20 -7.98 -5.26
CA GLN A 48 -8.50 -8.35 -4.04
C GLN A 48 -8.71 -7.25 -3.00
N ILE A 49 -9.29 -7.64 -1.85
CA ILE A 49 -9.50 -6.75 -0.71
C ILE A 49 -8.66 -7.27 0.45
N THR A 50 -7.92 -6.39 1.10
CA THR A 50 -7.20 -6.72 2.34
C THR A 50 -7.86 -6.01 3.52
N THR A 51 -8.32 -6.77 4.51
CA THR A 51 -8.84 -6.22 5.76
C THR A 51 -7.76 -6.26 6.83
N ILE A 52 -7.60 -5.17 7.56
CA ILE A 52 -6.54 -4.99 8.56
C ILE A 52 -7.16 -4.46 9.85
N ASP A 53 -6.90 -5.14 10.95
CA ASP A 53 -7.23 -4.62 12.29
C ASP A 53 -6.28 -3.47 12.63
N ALA A 54 -6.79 -2.24 12.68
CA ALA A 54 -6.02 -1.03 12.91
C ALA A 54 -5.29 -1.06 14.26
N SER A 55 -5.89 -1.68 15.28
CA SER A 55 -5.31 -1.74 16.62
C SER A 55 -4.03 -2.58 16.69
N THR A 56 -3.88 -3.56 15.79
CA THR A 56 -2.74 -4.49 15.75
C THR A 56 -1.79 -4.21 14.59
N PHE A 57 -2.17 -3.38 13.64
CA PHE A 57 -1.38 -3.08 12.44
C PHE A 57 0.06 -2.65 12.73
N PRO A 58 0.37 -1.72 13.67
CA PRO A 58 1.75 -1.32 13.92
C PRO A 58 2.65 -2.48 14.34
N MET A 59 2.10 -3.39 15.14
CA MET A 59 2.83 -4.57 15.60
C MET A 59 3.15 -5.52 14.43
N TYR A 60 2.15 -5.85 13.61
CA TYR A 60 2.33 -6.73 12.46
C TYR A 60 3.20 -6.09 11.38
N PHE A 61 3.00 -4.80 11.11
CA PHE A 61 3.79 -4.08 10.12
C PHE A 61 5.27 -3.97 10.52
N THR A 62 5.58 -3.89 11.81
CA THR A 62 6.96 -3.86 12.30
C THR A 62 7.60 -5.25 12.29
N ASN A 63 6.90 -6.26 12.80
CA ASN A 63 7.51 -7.57 13.07
C ASN A 63 7.34 -8.57 11.90
N MET A 64 6.32 -8.40 11.06
CA MET A 64 5.97 -9.30 9.96
C MET A 64 5.79 -8.54 8.64
N LYS A 65 6.61 -7.51 8.43
CA LYS A 65 6.48 -6.54 7.34
C LYS A 65 6.38 -7.20 5.96
N SER A 66 7.21 -8.20 5.67
CA SER A 66 7.18 -8.89 4.37
C SER A 66 5.83 -9.55 4.09
N MET A 67 5.25 -10.21 5.09
CA MET A 67 3.95 -10.89 4.95
C MET A 67 2.83 -9.87 4.73
N VAL A 68 2.79 -8.81 5.55
CA VAL A 68 1.80 -7.73 5.40
C VAL A 68 1.94 -7.04 4.05
N SER A 69 3.18 -6.79 3.61
CA SER A 69 3.45 -6.16 2.30
C SER A 69 2.97 -7.02 1.13
N ASP A 70 3.12 -8.35 1.20
CA ASP A 70 2.65 -9.25 0.14
C ASP A 70 1.12 -9.18 -0.06
N MET A 71 0.37 -9.01 1.03
CA MET A 71 -1.09 -8.85 0.97
C MET A 71 -1.47 -7.48 0.38
N ILE A 72 -0.81 -6.41 0.84
CA ILE A 72 -1.12 -5.02 0.45
C ILE A 72 -0.81 -4.75 -1.03
N ARG A 73 0.31 -5.25 -1.56
CA ARG A 73 0.85 -4.85 -2.87
C ARG A 73 -0.10 -5.00 -4.05
N LYS A 74 -0.99 -5.97 -4.02
CA LYS A 74 -1.90 -6.28 -5.14
C LYS A 74 -3.37 -6.00 -4.82
N SER A 75 -3.65 -5.48 -3.63
CA SER A 75 -5.03 -5.15 -3.26
C SER A 75 -5.50 -3.91 -3.98
N GLU A 76 -6.67 -3.97 -4.60
CA GLU A 76 -7.36 -2.80 -5.12
C GLU A 76 -7.96 -1.98 -3.97
N MET A 77 -8.32 -2.65 -2.87
CA MET A 77 -8.92 -2.00 -1.71
C MET A 77 -8.30 -2.53 -0.42
N ILE A 78 -8.07 -1.63 0.54
CA ILE A 78 -7.56 -1.95 1.86
C ILE A 78 -8.48 -1.31 2.89
N ILE A 79 -9.06 -2.14 3.74
CA ILE A 79 -9.99 -1.71 4.78
C ILE A 79 -9.32 -1.86 6.14
N PHE A 80 -9.07 -0.75 6.79
CA PHE A 80 -8.71 -0.74 8.20
C PHE A 80 -9.98 -0.71 9.03
N ASN A 81 -10.23 -1.73 9.81
CA ASN A 81 -11.33 -1.75 10.75
C ASN A 81 -10.84 -1.52 12.19
N ARG A 82 -11.78 -1.31 13.13
CA ARG A 82 -11.48 -1.05 14.54
C ARG A 82 -10.55 0.15 14.74
N CYS A 83 -10.85 1.22 14.03
CA CYS A 83 -10.08 2.46 14.11
C CYS A 83 -10.41 3.31 15.34
N ASP A 84 -11.29 2.81 16.23
CA ASP A 84 -11.69 3.52 17.45
C ASP A 84 -10.49 3.92 18.30
N GLY A 85 -10.35 5.22 18.55
CA GLY A 85 -9.28 5.76 19.40
C GLY A 85 -7.87 5.73 18.79
N ILE A 86 -7.75 5.43 17.49
CA ILE A 86 -6.48 5.54 16.77
C ILE A 86 -6.31 6.99 16.29
N GLU A 87 -5.33 7.69 16.84
CA GLU A 87 -5.11 9.12 16.56
C GLU A 87 -4.42 9.37 15.20
N ASP A 88 -3.52 8.46 14.77
CA ASP A 88 -2.66 8.66 13.60
C ASP A 88 -2.96 7.65 12.47
N LEU A 89 -4.15 7.74 11.90
CA LEU A 89 -4.53 6.95 10.72
C LEU A 89 -3.75 7.36 9.44
N ASN A 90 -3.24 8.58 9.41
CA ASN A 90 -2.42 9.08 8.31
C ASN A 90 -1.10 8.31 8.17
N THR A 91 -0.46 7.93 9.27
CA THR A 91 0.71 7.04 9.22
C THR A 91 0.37 5.68 8.61
N TYR A 92 -0.83 5.13 8.87
CA TYR A 92 -1.26 3.87 8.25
C TYR A 92 -1.47 4.05 6.76
N LYS A 93 -2.15 5.12 6.36
CA LYS A 93 -2.33 5.49 4.95
C LYS A 93 -0.99 5.61 4.22
N ARG A 94 -0.01 6.34 4.79
CA ARG A 94 1.34 6.47 4.22
C ARG A 94 2.06 5.14 4.09
N ASN A 95 2.01 4.29 5.11
CA ASN A 95 2.63 2.97 5.08
C ASN A 95 2.06 2.09 3.95
N VAL A 96 0.76 2.15 3.73
CA VAL A 96 0.09 1.45 2.64
C VAL A 96 0.48 2.05 1.29
N LYS A 97 0.40 3.38 1.14
CA LYS A 97 0.75 4.07 -0.13
C LYS A 97 2.21 3.88 -0.53
N ALA A 98 3.13 3.74 0.42
CA ALA A 98 4.52 3.36 0.14
C ALA A 98 4.66 1.97 -0.50
N LEU A 99 3.70 1.06 -0.27
CA LEU A 99 3.69 -0.30 -0.82
C LEU A 99 2.80 -0.43 -2.05
N ASN A 100 1.68 0.30 -2.08
CA ASN A 100 0.67 0.24 -3.12
C ASN A 100 0.01 1.62 -3.27
N GLN A 101 0.48 2.40 -4.24
CA GLN A 101 0.03 3.77 -4.48
C GLN A 101 -1.40 3.85 -5.00
N THR A 102 -1.87 2.81 -5.68
CA THR A 102 -3.17 2.80 -6.37
C THR A 102 -4.31 2.23 -5.54
N ALA A 103 -4.00 1.59 -4.41
CA ALA A 103 -5.04 1.02 -3.56
C ALA A 103 -5.99 2.08 -3.01
N GLU A 104 -7.27 1.81 -3.05
CA GLU A 104 -8.27 2.54 -2.27
C GLU A 104 -8.10 2.15 -0.79
N ILE A 105 -8.14 3.13 0.11
CA ILE A 105 -7.94 2.89 1.55
C ILE A 105 -9.15 3.42 2.29
N ILE A 106 -9.81 2.54 3.02
CA ILE A 106 -10.98 2.83 3.83
C ILE A 106 -10.62 2.61 5.30
N PHE A 107 -11.05 3.51 6.15
CA PHE A 107 -10.96 3.38 7.61
C PHE A 107 -12.35 3.29 8.20
N GLU A 108 -12.57 2.32 9.10
CA GLU A 108 -13.86 2.07 9.73
C GLU A 108 -13.70 2.00 11.25
N ASP A 109 -14.58 2.68 11.95
CA ASP A 109 -14.79 2.54 13.39
C ASP A 109 -16.14 1.86 13.68
N GLN A 110 -16.62 1.93 14.94
CA GLN A 110 -17.90 1.35 15.34
C GLN A 110 -19.12 2.06 14.71
N ASP A 111 -18.96 3.29 14.23
CA ASP A 111 -20.03 4.11 13.64
C ASP A 111 -20.05 3.99 12.11
N GLY A 112 -19.05 3.35 11.50
CA GLY A 112 -18.92 3.10 10.07
C GLY A 112 -17.65 3.67 9.46
N GLU A 113 -17.70 4.07 8.20
CA GLU A 113 -16.58 4.64 7.47
C GLU A 113 -16.22 6.04 8.02
N ILE A 114 -14.92 6.25 8.23
CA ILE A 114 -14.38 7.55 8.63
C ILE A 114 -14.10 8.36 7.37
N ASP A 115 -15.02 9.27 7.02
CA ASP A 115 -14.96 10.08 5.79
C ASP A 115 -13.85 11.14 5.81
N GLU A 116 -13.51 11.68 6.99
CA GLU A 116 -12.50 12.73 7.15
C GLU A 116 -11.34 12.25 8.01
N ILE A 117 -10.29 11.76 7.37
CA ILE A 117 -8.98 11.72 8.02
C ILE A 117 -8.46 13.16 7.94
N MET A 118 -8.38 13.84 9.08
CA MET A 118 -7.87 15.21 9.14
C MET A 118 -6.53 15.29 8.41
N GLU A 119 -6.39 16.31 7.56
CA GLU A 119 -5.12 16.57 6.87
C GLU A 119 -4.02 16.72 7.91
N GLU A 120 -2.99 15.91 7.75
CA GLU A 120 -1.84 15.93 8.64
C GLU A 120 -1.10 17.25 8.50
N ASP A 121 -0.61 17.79 9.61
CA ASP A 121 0.42 18.83 9.60
C ASP A 121 1.66 18.26 8.89
N LEU A 122 1.91 18.71 7.67
CA LEU A 122 3.12 18.33 6.95
C LEU A 122 4.35 18.87 7.70
N PRO A 123 5.46 18.10 7.71
CA PRO A 123 6.67 18.50 8.47
C PRO A 123 7.44 19.66 7.81
N TYR A 124 6.82 20.34 6.88
CA TYR A 124 7.34 21.52 6.17
C TYR A 124 6.23 22.51 5.87
N ASP A 125 6.61 23.80 5.71
CA ASP A 125 5.65 24.87 5.47
C ASP A 125 5.20 24.91 3.98
N LEU A 126 3.96 24.54 3.72
CA LEU A 126 3.33 24.65 2.40
C LEU A 126 3.16 26.11 1.92
N LYS A 127 3.24 27.12 2.80
CA LYS A 127 3.14 28.52 2.39
C LYS A 127 4.46 29.06 1.86
N ALA A 128 5.57 28.39 2.13
CA ALA A 128 6.88 28.76 1.63
C ALA A 128 6.97 28.57 0.11
N ASP A 129 7.63 29.50 -0.60
CA ASP A 129 7.93 29.37 -2.03
C ASP A 129 8.98 28.28 -2.29
N LYS A 130 9.82 28.01 -1.29
CA LYS A 130 10.86 26.99 -1.33
C LYS A 130 10.71 26.04 -0.15
N ILE A 131 10.57 24.76 -0.46
CA ILE A 131 10.49 23.66 0.53
C ILE A 131 11.81 22.89 0.49
N VAL A 132 12.49 22.79 1.62
CA VAL A 132 13.75 22.03 1.77
C VAL A 132 13.44 20.71 2.44
N LEU A 133 13.78 19.62 1.76
CA LEU A 133 13.50 18.26 2.21
C LEU A 133 14.77 17.55 2.67
N ASP A 134 14.69 16.90 3.80
CA ASP A 134 15.73 16.01 4.35
C ASP A 134 15.37 14.52 4.17
N ASP A 135 16.12 13.65 4.85
CA ASP A 135 15.93 12.20 4.78
C ASP A 135 14.58 11.74 5.36
N ASN A 136 14.03 12.48 6.32
CA ASN A 136 12.78 12.13 6.99
C ASN A 136 11.55 12.68 6.26
N THR A 137 11.72 13.79 5.56
CA THR A 137 10.61 14.53 4.95
C THR A 137 10.43 14.23 3.44
N TYR A 138 11.47 13.76 2.75
CA TYR A 138 11.38 13.45 1.32
C TYR A 138 10.29 12.44 0.97
N GLY A 139 10.21 11.33 1.71
CA GLY A 139 9.20 10.30 1.47
C GLY A 139 7.77 10.80 1.71
N ILE A 140 7.58 11.63 2.73
CA ILE A 140 6.29 12.27 3.05
C ILE A 140 5.88 13.20 1.90
N TRP A 141 6.79 14.07 1.47
CA TRP A 141 6.57 14.96 0.33
C TRP A 141 6.25 14.18 -0.95
N TYR A 142 7.00 13.13 -1.24
CA TYR A 142 6.80 12.33 -2.44
C TYR A 142 5.38 11.76 -2.50
N LEU A 143 4.93 11.14 -1.40
CA LEU A 143 3.59 10.55 -1.33
C LEU A 143 2.50 11.62 -1.37
N ASP A 144 2.62 12.72 -0.62
CA ASP A 144 1.66 13.81 -0.65
C ASP A 144 1.59 14.47 -2.04
N SER A 145 2.71 14.58 -2.74
CA SER A 145 2.74 15.15 -4.09
C SER A 145 2.06 14.28 -5.15
N LEU A 146 1.94 12.97 -4.93
CA LEU A 146 1.17 12.08 -5.80
C LEU A 146 -0.34 12.28 -5.63
N ASP A 147 -0.78 12.47 -4.39
CA ASP A 147 -2.20 12.64 -4.08
C ASP A 147 -2.66 14.12 -4.26
N HIS A 148 -1.78 15.08 -4.02
CA HIS A 148 -2.06 16.53 -3.96
C HIS A 148 -1.05 17.37 -4.74
N ALA A 149 -0.81 17.05 -6.02
CA ALA A 149 0.17 17.73 -6.85
C ALA A 149 -0.05 19.26 -6.95
N ASP A 150 -1.28 19.71 -6.87
CA ASP A 150 -1.69 21.11 -6.92
C ASP A 150 -1.08 21.96 -5.79
N ARG A 151 -0.81 21.37 -4.61
CA ARG A 151 -0.17 22.03 -3.45
C ARG A 151 1.24 22.53 -3.77
N TYR A 152 1.90 21.89 -4.74
CA TYR A 152 3.32 22.14 -5.09
C TYR A 152 3.52 22.90 -6.38
N VAL A 153 2.44 23.25 -7.09
CA VAL A 153 2.53 24.01 -8.34
C VAL A 153 3.17 25.38 -8.08
N GLY A 154 4.24 25.67 -8.82
CA GLY A 154 4.98 26.93 -8.71
C GLY A 154 5.98 27.01 -7.56
N LYS A 155 6.10 25.97 -6.73
CA LYS A 155 7.08 25.92 -5.63
C LYS A 155 8.42 25.35 -6.07
N THR A 156 9.46 25.76 -5.35
CA THR A 156 10.81 25.18 -5.49
C THR A 156 10.99 24.08 -4.44
N ILE A 157 11.27 22.86 -4.87
CA ILE A 157 11.60 21.74 -3.98
C ILE A 157 13.10 21.52 -4.01
N GLU A 158 13.76 21.63 -2.85
CA GLU A 158 15.19 21.39 -2.71
C GLU A 158 15.44 20.15 -1.86
N PHE A 159 16.19 19.22 -2.40
CA PHE A 159 16.62 18.01 -1.70
C PHE A 159 17.98 17.50 -2.22
N ILE A 160 18.66 16.71 -1.41
CA ILE A 160 19.83 15.95 -1.83
C ILE A 160 19.37 14.60 -2.34
N GLY A 161 19.62 14.30 -3.60
CA GLY A 161 19.16 13.07 -4.24
C GLY A 161 20.20 12.46 -5.17
N MET A 162 19.84 11.33 -5.76
CA MET A 162 20.58 10.65 -6.80
C MET A 162 20.05 11.08 -8.17
N VAL A 163 20.89 10.95 -9.18
CA VAL A 163 20.51 11.21 -10.57
C VAL A 163 20.46 9.89 -11.31
N MET A 164 19.28 9.55 -11.82
CA MET A 164 19.09 8.41 -12.71
C MET A 164 18.99 8.90 -14.15
N LYS A 165 19.68 8.20 -15.06
CA LYS A 165 19.67 8.47 -16.50
C LYS A 165 19.30 7.18 -17.24
N PRO A 166 18.00 6.89 -17.41
CA PRO A 166 17.57 5.75 -18.20
C PRO A 166 18.08 5.87 -19.65
N GLU A 167 18.47 4.75 -20.26
CA GLU A 167 18.99 4.73 -21.65
C GLU A 167 17.97 5.20 -22.66
N GLU A 168 16.67 5.04 -22.37
CA GLU A 168 15.56 5.44 -23.20
C GLU A 168 15.31 6.95 -23.20
N PHE A 169 15.93 7.70 -22.27
CA PHE A 169 15.70 9.14 -22.14
C PHE A 169 16.56 9.92 -23.16
N PRO A 170 16.01 10.99 -23.73
CA PRO A 170 16.77 11.87 -24.62
C PRO A 170 18.01 12.44 -23.92
N LYS A 171 19.06 12.72 -24.70
CA LYS A 171 20.26 13.34 -24.15
C LYS A 171 19.92 14.66 -23.44
N GLY A 172 20.44 14.85 -22.24
CA GLY A 172 20.21 16.05 -21.41
C GLY A 172 19.08 15.89 -20.40
N TYR A 173 18.32 14.79 -20.45
CA TYR A 173 17.29 14.49 -19.46
C TYR A 173 17.84 13.58 -18.37
N PHE A 174 17.32 13.73 -17.17
CA PHE A 174 17.61 12.87 -16.02
C PHE A 174 16.44 12.90 -15.06
N VAL A 175 16.36 11.89 -14.19
CA VAL A 175 15.37 11.83 -13.10
C VAL A 175 16.13 12.05 -11.79
N PRO A 176 15.86 13.14 -11.07
CA PRO A 176 16.34 13.29 -9.70
C PRO A 176 15.45 12.51 -8.76
N GLY A 177 16.00 11.86 -7.77
CA GLY A 177 15.21 11.10 -6.81
C GLY A 177 16.04 10.47 -5.72
N ARG A 178 15.44 9.58 -4.96
CA ARG A 178 16.08 8.86 -3.85
C ARG A 178 15.69 7.39 -3.86
N MET A 179 16.59 6.53 -3.36
CA MET A 179 16.25 5.14 -3.12
C MET A 179 15.44 5.02 -1.83
N ALA A 180 14.30 4.38 -1.90
CA ALA A 180 13.49 4.04 -0.74
C ALA A 180 13.39 2.52 -0.57
N MET A 181 13.50 2.07 0.66
CA MET A 181 13.28 0.69 1.05
C MET A 181 11.87 0.54 1.60
N THR A 182 11.02 -0.19 0.91
CA THR A 182 9.63 -0.36 1.32
C THR A 182 9.42 -1.45 2.35
N CYS A 183 9.99 -2.64 2.17
CA CYS A 183 9.86 -3.73 3.14
C CYS A 183 11.19 -4.40 3.54
N CYS A 184 12.15 -4.51 2.62
CA CYS A 184 13.47 -5.11 2.88
C CYS A 184 14.50 -4.59 1.89
N ALA A 185 15.77 -4.93 2.10
CA ALA A 185 16.87 -4.46 1.26
C ALA A 185 16.77 -4.93 -0.21
N GLU A 186 16.04 -6.01 -0.48
CA GLU A 186 15.82 -6.51 -1.85
C GLU A 186 14.69 -5.74 -2.56
N ASP A 187 13.98 -4.89 -1.83
CA ASP A 187 12.82 -4.15 -2.31
C ASP A 187 13.10 -2.63 -2.30
N MET A 188 14.22 -2.27 -2.87
CA MET A 188 14.61 -0.88 -3.06
C MET A 188 13.97 -0.31 -4.32
N THR A 189 13.25 0.80 -4.15
CA THR A 189 12.59 1.51 -5.25
C THR A 189 13.17 2.92 -5.37
N PHE A 190 13.37 3.38 -6.60
CA PHE A 190 13.74 4.76 -6.87
C PHE A 190 12.45 5.60 -6.92
N LEU A 191 12.34 6.59 -6.02
CA LEU A 191 11.25 7.53 -5.91
C LEU A 191 11.62 8.86 -6.52
#